data_aa67e6e8dceca57fc86cb515699edd42
#
_entry.id   aa67e6e8dceca57fc86cb515699edd42
#
_cell.length_a   1.000
_cell.length_b   1.000
_cell.length_c   1.000
_cell.angle_alpha   90.00
_cell.angle_beta   90.00
_cell.angle_gamma   90.00
#
_symmetry.space_group_name_H-M   'P 1'
#
loop_
_entity.id
_entity.type
_entity.pdbx_description
1 polymer ?
#
loop_
_entity_poly.entity_id
_entity_poly.type
_entity_poly.pdbx_seq_one_letter_code
_entity_poly.pdbx_strand_id
1 'polypeptide(L)'
;MANKLRSAQSTEGRRMAGARALWRANGMKEEQIGKPIIAVVNSFTQFVPGHVHLHEIGQKVKEEIEKLGCFAAEFNTIAIDDGIAMGHDGMLYSLPSRDLIADS
;
A
#
# COMPACT_ATOMS: atom_id res chain seq x y z
N MET A 1 3.11 18.91 23.16
CA MET A 1 3.57 17.52 23.09
C MET A 1 3.09 16.89 21.79
N ALA A 2 3.99 16.30 21.05
CA ALA A 2 3.62 15.66 19.79
C ALA A 2 2.75 14.42 20.04
N ASN A 3 1.72 14.23 19.24
CA ASN A 3 0.92 13.02 19.31
C ASN A 3 1.72 11.84 18.80
N LYS A 4 1.54 10.69 19.43
CA LYS A 4 2.16 9.46 18.94
C LYS A 4 1.50 9.03 17.63
N LEU A 5 2.30 8.51 16.72
CA LEU A 5 1.79 7.90 15.50
C LEU A 5 1.08 6.59 15.83
N ARG A 6 0.07 6.24 15.03
CA ARG A 6 -0.62 4.95 15.18
C ARG A 6 0.33 3.78 15.01
N SER A 7 1.32 3.92 14.10
CA SER A 7 2.32 2.90 13.85
C SER A 7 3.21 2.63 15.06
N ALA A 8 3.24 3.52 16.05
CA ALA A 8 4.01 3.33 17.29
C ALA A 8 3.65 2.02 17.99
N GLN A 9 2.43 1.53 17.81
CA GLN A 9 2.00 0.25 18.36
C GLN A 9 2.84 -0.93 17.88
N SER A 10 3.44 -0.82 16.71
CA SER A 10 4.26 -1.88 16.12
C SER A 10 5.75 -1.52 16.00
N THR A 11 6.13 -0.30 16.36
CA THR A 11 7.52 0.17 16.17
C THR A 11 8.21 0.56 17.47
N GLU A 12 7.47 0.86 18.52
CA GLU A 12 8.04 1.38 19.76
C GLU A 12 7.92 0.39 20.92
N GLY A 13 8.88 0.47 21.83
CA GLY A 13 8.88 -0.30 23.05
C GLY A 13 9.55 -1.65 22.93
N ARG A 14 9.95 -2.17 24.08
CA ARG A 14 10.67 -3.44 24.15
C ARG A 14 9.82 -4.63 23.68
N ARG A 15 8.50 -4.57 23.94
CA ARG A 15 7.57 -5.62 23.53
C ARG A 15 7.45 -5.75 22.02
N MET A 16 7.80 -4.71 21.28
CA MET A 16 7.69 -4.67 19.82
C MET A 16 9.02 -4.96 19.11
N ALA A 17 9.99 -5.54 19.81
CA ALA A 17 11.25 -5.90 19.19
C ALA A 17 11.08 -6.87 18.03
N GLY A 18 10.18 -7.86 18.18
CA GLY A 18 9.88 -8.79 17.10
C GLY A 18 9.23 -8.11 15.91
N ALA A 19 8.29 -7.19 16.15
CA ALA A 19 7.64 -6.44 15.09
C ALA A 19 8.65 -5.55 14.34
N ARG A 20 9.57 -4.91 15.07
CA ARG A 20 10.62 -4.11 14.43
C ARG A 20 11.51 -4.97 13.53
N ALA A 21 11.81 -6.20 13.95
CA ALA A 21 12.60 -7.11 13.14
C ALA A 21 11.89 -7.42 11.81
N LEU A 22 10.58 -7.60 11.84
CA LEU A 22 9.79 -7.81 10.63
C LEU A 22 9.76 -6.56 9.74
N TRP A 23 9.64 -5.38 10.33
CA TRP A 23 9.71 -4.14 9.56
C TRP A 23 11.07 -3.99 8.88
N ARG A 24 12.15 -4.32 9.57
CA ARG A 24 13.49 -4.29 8.98
C ARG A 24 13.63 -5.29 7.83
N ALA A 25 13.03 -6.46 7.97
CA ALA A 25 13.02 -7.46 6.90
C ALA A 25 12.31 -6.95 5.65
N ASN A 26 11.33 -6.05 5.83
CA ASN A 26 10.63 -5.41 4.72
C ASN A 26 11.37 -4.21 4.13
N GLY A 27 12.56 -3.91 4.62
CA GLY A 27 13.40 -2.83 4.10
C GLY A 27 13.40 -1.54 4.91
N MET A 28 12.72 -1.51 6.06
CA MET A 28 12.74 -0.32 6.93
C MET A 28 14.14 -0.11 7.50
N LYS A 29 14.65 1.10 7.34
CA LYS A 29 15.95 1.49 7.86
C LYS A 29 15.85 1.99 9.29
N GLU A 30 16.97 1.99 10.01
CA GLU A 30 17.01 2.45 11.39
C GLU A 30 16.46 3.84 11.58
N GLU A 31 16.82 4.77 10.70
CA GLU A 31 16.35 6.16 10.77
C GLU A 31 14.88 6.33 10.45
N GLN A 32 14.23 5.30 9.91
CA GLN A 32 12.80 5.33 9.59
C GLN A 32 11.92 4.84 10.74
N ILE A 33 12.52 4.19 11.73
CA ILE A 33 11.81 3.73 12.92
C ILE A 33 11.32 4.96 13.69
N GLY A 34 10.05 4.98 14.03
CA GLY A 34 9.43 6.13 14.69
C GLY A 34 8.93 7.21 13.74
N LYS A 35 9.19 7.09 12.45
CA LYS A 35 8.66 7.97 11.42
C LYS A 35 7.33 7.42 10.89
N PRO A 36 6.53 8.24 10.20
CA PRO A 36 5.28 7.75 9.63
C PRO A 36 5.50 6.60 8.66
N ILE A 37 4.60 5.63 8.72
CA ILE A 37 4.53 4.54 7.74
C ILE A 37 3.39 4.90 6.78
N ILE A 38 3.72 5.09 5.52
CA ILE A 38 2.76 5.52 4.50
C ILE A 38 2.46 4.33 3.61
N ALA A 39 1.20 3.96 3.52
CA ALA A 39 0.77 2.90 2.60
C ALA A 39 0.58 3.49 1.20
N VAL A 40 1.22 2.86 0.22
CA VAL A 40 0.98 3.16 -1.19
C VAL A 40 0.04 2.09 -1.70
N VAL A 41 -1.24 2.41 -1.77
CA VAL A 41 -2.27 1.47 -2.21
C VAL A 41 -2.39 1.55 -3.72
N ASN A 42 -2.06 0.46 -4.40
CA ASN A 42 -2.01 0.39 -5.85
C ASN A 42 -2.96 -0.68 -6.38
N SER A 43 -3.33 -0.58 -7.64
CA SER A 43 -4.16 -1.57 -8.31
C SER A 43 -3.55 -1.97 -9.65
N PHE A 44 -2.23 -2.22 -9.63
CA PHE A 44 -1.50 -2.67 -10.81
C PHE A 44 -2.01 -4.04 -11.27
N THR A 45 -2.18 -4.18 -12.58
CA THR A 45 -2.42 -5.47 -13.23
C THR A 45 -2.07 -5.36 -14.72
N GLN A 46 -1.65 -6.46 -15.31
CA GLN A 46 -1.38 -6.52 -16.74
C GLN A 46 -2.65 -6.77 -17.55
N PHE A 47 -3.75 -7.11 -16.90
CA PHE A 47 -5.01 -7.42 -17.57
C PHE A 47 -5.87 -6.21 -17.90
N VAL A 48 -5.58 -5.06 -17.30
CA VAL A 48 -6.35 -3.82 -17.50
C VAL A 48 -5.45 -2.76 -18.13
N PRO A 49 -5.76 -2.29 -19.35
CA PRO A 49 -4.87 -1.33 -20.03
C PRO A 49 -4.60 -0.05 -19.24
N GLY A 50 -5.57 0.45 -18.49
CA GLY A 50 -5.38 1.64 -17.66
C GLY A 50 -4.53 1.42 -16.42
N HIS A 51 -4.22 0.17 -16.09
CA HIS A 51 -3.50 -0.17 -14.85
C HIS A 51 -2.10 -0.75 -15.09
N VAL A 52 -1.72 -1.03 -16.33
CA VAL A 52 -0.42 -1.69 -16.61
C VAL A 52 0.77 -0.85 -16.19
N HIS A 53 0.65 0.46 -16.23
CA HIS A 53 1.75 1.38 -15.86
C HIS A 53 1.75 1.76 -14.38
N LEU A 54 0.76 1.32 -13.60
CA LEU A 54 0.65 1.69 -12.19
C LEU A 54 1.80 1.17 -11.35
N HIS A 55 2.45 0.10 -11.78
CA HIS A 55 3.63 -0.42 -11.07
C HIS A 55 4.74 0.64 -11.02
N GLU A 56 5.06 1.24 -12.16
CA GLU A 56 6.10 2.29 -12.22
C GLU A 56 5.70 3.54 -11.44
N ILE A 57 4.43 3.93 -11.55
CA ILE A 57 3.91 5.09 -10.81
C ILE A 57 3.99 4.82 -9.31
N GLY A 58 3.62 3.62 -8.86
CA GLY A 58 3.72 3.23 -7.45
C GLY A 58 5.15 3.32 -6.94
N GLN A 59 6.13 2.88 -7.72
CA GLN A 59 7.53 2.96 -7.34
C GLN A 59 8.00 4.41 -7.22
N LYS A 60 7.57 5.30 -8.13
CA LYS A 60 7.90 6.72 -8.05
C LYS A 60 7.31 7.39 -6.81
N VAL A 61 6.06 7.07 -6.50
CA VAL A 61 5.40 7.60 -5.30
C VAL A 61 6.14 7.13 -4.05
N LYS A 62 6.52 5.86 -4.00
CA LYS A 62 7.28 5.31 -2.90
C LYS A 62 8.61 6.03 -2.71
N GLU A 63 9.36 6.26 -3.80
CA GLU A 63 10.63 6.98 -3.75
C GLU A 63 10.46 8.39 -3.19
N GLU A 64 9.43 9.11 -3.62
CA GLU A 64 9.18 10.47 -3.15
C GLU A 64 8.83 10.51 -1.65
N ILE A 65 8.06 9.53 -1.18
CA ILE A 65 7.73 9.42 0.24
C ILE A 65 9.01 9.15 1.05
N GLU A 66 9.86 8.25 0.59
CA GLU A 66 11.08 7.89 1.29
C GLU A 66 12.09 9.03 1.33
N LYS A 67 12.11 9.92 0.33
CA LYS A 67 12.94 11.12 0.35
C LYS A 67 12.60 12.04 1.51
N LEU A 68 11.39 11.98 2.02
CA LEU A 68 10.94 12.77 3.17
C LEU A 68 11.30 12.12 4.50
N GLY A 69 11.98 10.99 4.49
CA GLY A 69 12.40 10.28 5.70
C GLY A 69 11.36 9.31 6.26
N CYS A 70 10.22 9.14 5.60
CA CYS A 70 9.18 8.20 6.01
C CYS A 70 9.42 6.82 5.40
N PHE A 71 8.77 5.79 5.96
CA PHE A 71 8.77 4.47 5.36
C PHE A 71 7.52 4.32 4.49
N ALA A 72 7.72 3.92 3.24
CA ALA A 72 6.63 3.67 2.30
C ALA A 72 6.53 2.18 2.02
N ALA A 73 5.33 1.62 2.17
CA ALA A 73 5.06 0.22 1.86
C ALA A 73 3.94 0.14 0.83
N GLU A 74 4.16 -0.61 -0.23
CA GLU A 74 3.17 -0.78 -1.28
C GLU A 74 2.26 -1.95 -0.98
N PHE A 75 0.96 -1.74 -1.21
CA PHE A 75 -0.07 -2.76 -1.12
C PHE A 75 -0.86 -2.74 -2.42
N ASN A 76 -0.96 -3.89 -3.08
CA ASN A 76 -1.65 -3.97 -4.36
C ASN A 76 -3.03 -4.62 -4.19
N THR A 77 -4.07 -3.94 -4.66
CA THR A 77 -5.43 -4.46 -4.67
C THR A 77 -5.74 -5.13 -6.00
N ILE A 78 -6.90 -5.78 -6.06
CA ILE A 78 -7.42 -6.28 -7.33
C ILE A 78 -7.89 -5.10 -8.20
N ALA A 79 -7.98 -5.33 -9.50
CA ALA A 79 -8.50 -4.35 -10.45
C ALA A 79 -9.46 -5.05 -11.42
N ILE A 80 -10.61 -4.40 -11.68
CA ILE A 80 -11.60 -4.89 -12.62
C ILE A 80 -11.85 -3.78 -13.63
N ASP A 81 -11.76 -4.11 -14.90
CA ASP A 81 -12.01 -3.15 -15.98
C ASP A 81 -13.44 -3.31 -16.51
N ASP A 82 -14.24 -2.28 -16.27
CA ASP A 82 -15.60 -2.24 -16.79
C ASP A 82 -15.61 -2.34 -18.32
N GLY A 83 -14.63 -1.75 -18.99
CA GLY A 83 -14.53 -1.78 -20.45
C GLY A 83 -14.34 -3.19 -21.00
N ILE A 84 -13.52 -4.00 -20.34
CA ILE A 84 -13.30 -5.40 -20.73
C ILE A 84 -14.52 -6.25 -20.35
N ALA A 85 -15.13 -5.98 -19.21
CA ALA A 85 -16.27 -6.75 -18.72
C ALA A 85 -17.61 -6.31 -19.35
N MET A 86 -17.65 -5.21 -20.09
CA MET A 86 -18.89 -4.66 -20.66
C MET A 86 -19.59 -5.68 -21.55
N GLY A 87 -20.89 -5.91 -21.27
CA GLY A 87 -21.66 -6.92 -21.98
C GLY A 87 -21.39 -8.35 -21.56
N HIS A 88 -20.59 -8.55 -20.52
CA HIS A 88 -20.21 -9.85 -20.00
C HIS A 88 -20.68 -10.02 -18.55
N ASP A 89 -20.86 -11.26 -18.11
CA ASP A 89 -21.28 -11.54 -16.73
C ASP A 89 -20.33 -10.93 -15.69
N GLY A 90 -19.07 -10.66 -16.06
CA GLY A 90 -18.11 -10.00 -15.20
C GLY A 90 -18.53 -8.64 -14.68
N MET A 91 -19.43 -7.94 -15.40
CA MET A 91 -19.96 -6.65 -14.92
C MET A 91 -20.73 -6.76 -13.61
N LEU A 92 -21.24 -7.95 -13.29
CA LEU A 92 -21.92 -8.18 -12.01
C LEU A 92 -21.01 -7.95 -10.81
N TYR A 93 -19.71 -8.01 -11.01
CA TYR A 93 -18.71 -7.90 -9.93
C TYR A 93 -18.05 -6.54 -9.86
N SER A 94 -18.33 -5.62 -10.79
CA SER A 94 -17.67 -4.32 -10.83
C SER A 94 -17.95 -3.50 -9.58
N LEU A 95 -19.21 -3.25 -9.25
CA LEU A 95 -19.56 -2.47 -8.06
C LEU A 95 -19.27 -3.21 -6.75
N PRO A 96 -19.58 -4.52 -6.60
CA PRO A 96 -19.22 -5.25 -5.39
C PRO A 96 -17.71 -5.27 -5.13
N SER A 97 -16.88 -5.34 -6.18
CA SER A 97 -15.44 -5.34 -6.00
C SER A 97 -14.92 -3.99 -5.49
N ARG A 98 -15.54 -2.88 -5.88
CA ARG A 98 -15.18 -1.56 -5.35
C ARG A 98 -15.35 -1.50 -3.84
N ASP A 99 -16.47 -1.98 -3.35
CA ASP A 99 -16.76 -1.99 -1.92
C ASP A 99 -15.76 -2.87 -1.18
N LEU A 100 -15.44 -4.03 -1.74
CA LEU A 100 -14.47 -4.94 -1.15
C LEU A 100 -13.07 -4.31 -1.08
N ILE A 101 -12.65 -3.63 -2.13
CA ILE A 101 -11.36 -2.93 -2.17
C ILE A 101 -11.34 -1.81 -1.14
N ALA A 102 -12.42 -1.04 -1.04
CA ALA A 102 -12.51 0.06 -0.08
C ALA A 102 -12.41 -0.43 1.37
N ASP A 103 -12.98 -1.62 1.63
CA ASP A 103 -12.96 -2.20 2.97
C ASP A 103 -11.62 -2.86 3.32
N SER A 104 -10.84 -3.23 2.33
CA SER A 104 -9.55 -3.86 2.56
C SER A 104 -8.50 -2.85 3.01
#